data_d467aa40c8eac647067bb626916fad27
#
_entry.id   d467aa40c8eac647067bb626916fad27
#
_cell.length_a   1.000
_cell.length_b   1.000
_cell.length_c   1.000
_cell.angle_alpha   90.00
_cell.angle_beta   90.00
_cell.angle_gamma   90.00
#
_symmetry.space_group_name_H-M   'P 1'
#
loop_
_entity.id
_entity.type
_entity.pdbx_description
1 polymer ?
#
loop_
_entity_poly.entity_id
_entity_poly.type
_entity_poly.pdbx_seq_one_letter_code
_entity_poly.pdbx_strand_id
1 'polypeptide(L)'
;MENLETLMGKYGEEGDKLIFKVLNNGINNEKNIEKSKAGFEKLLEGKSSSDITERALKYDLTIPFARFVAMNHTKLTFPFRRYQIQPVWRADRPQKGRYREFTQCDADVVGSLSLLNEVELANIYHEVFIKL
;
A
#
# COMPACT_ATOMS: atom_id res chain seq x y z
N MET A 1 2.54 -7.59 2.95
CA MET A 1 3.45 -6.57 3.54
C MET A 1 4.30 -5.96 2.45
N GLU A 2 4.60 -4.67 2.57
CA GLU A 2 5.43 -3.91 1.64
C GLU A 2 6.64 -3.31 2.38
N ASN A 3 7.65 -2.90 1.61
CA ASN A 3 8.74 -2.12 2.18
C ASN A 3 8.21 -0.73 2.56
N LEU A 4 8.51 -0.27 3.78
CA LEU A 4 8.02 1.01 4.29
C LEU A 4 8.47 2.18 3.41
N GLU A 5 9.71 2.20 2.95
CA GLU A 5 10.24 3.25 2.08
C GLU A 5 9.48 3.37 0.74
N THR A 6 8.94 2.25 0.24
CA THR A 6 8.14 2.24 -0.99
C THR A 6 6.80 2.94 -0.82
N LEU A 7 6.24 2.91 0.39
CA LEU A 7 4.93 3.49 0.70
C LEU A 7 5.01 4.94 1.16
N MET A 8 6.07 5.31 1.92
CA MET A 8 6.22 6.66 2.48
C MET A 8 6.30 7.73 1.40
N GLY A 9 5.64 8.87 1.65
CA GLY A 9 5.59 10.00 0.75
C GLY A 9 4.72 9.83 -0.49
N LYS A 10 3.99 8.71 -0.60
CA LYS A 10 3.11 8.44 -1.76
C LYS A 10 1.65 8.85 -1.53
N TYR A 11 1.25 8.97 -0.29
CA TYR A 11 -0.14 9.26 0.12
C TYR A 11 -0.29 10.64 0.76
N GLY A 12 0.76 11.49 0.71
CA GLY A 12 0.82 12.76 1.43
C GLY A 12 0.99 12.57 2.95
N GLU A 13 1.16 13.68 3.68
CA GLU A 13 1.44 13.62 5.12
C GLU A 13 0.34 12.95 5.94
N GLU A 14 -0.92 13.14 5.56
CA GLU A 14 -2.05 12.51 6.26
C GLU A 14 -2.10 11.01 5.97
N GLY A 15 -1.91 10.60 4.72
CA GLY A 15 -1.90 9.19 4.35
C GLY A 15 -0.74 8.44 5.00
N ASP A 16 0.44 9.05 5.09
CA ASP A 16 1.61 8.44 5.71
C ASP A 16 1.41 8.14 7.21
N LYS A 17 0.58 8.94 7.91
CA LYS A 17 0.19 8.69 9.31
C LYS A 17 -0.74 7.49 9.46
N LEU A 18 -1.43 7.10 8.40
CA LEU A 18 -2.36 5.97 8.38
C LEU A 18 -1.70 4.65 8.01
N ILE A 19 -0.41 4.64 7.70
CA ILE A 19 0.33 3.43 7.37
C ILE A 19 0.66 2.66 8.66
N PHE A 20 0.18 1.41 8.75
CA PHE A 20 0.58 0.48 9.82
C PHE A 20 2.01 0.02 9.60
N LYS A 21 2.92 0.46 10.45
CA LYS A 21 4.33 0.05 10.47
C LYS A 21 4.46 -1.26 11.24
N VAL A 22 5.29 -2.17 10.74
CA VAL A 22 5.56 -3.46 11.37
C VAL A 22 6.95 -3.42 12.02
N LEU A 23 7.01 -3.78 13.30
CA LEU A 23 8.28 -3.87 14.02
C LEU A 23 9.15 -4.98 13.42
N ASN A 24 10.44 -4.72 13.31
CA ASN A 24 11.41 -5.71 12.87
C ASN A 24 11.53 -6.85 13.89
N ASN A 25 11.78 -8.05 13.41
CA ASN A 25 12.13 -9.16 14.29
C ASN A 25 13.54 -8.95 14.90
N GLY A 26 13.69 -9.38 16.15
CA GLY A 26 14.99 -9.36 16.80
C GLY A 26 15.48 -7.99 17.28
N ILE A 27 14.58 -7.01 17.40
CA ILE A 27 14.90 -5.69 18.00
C ILE A 27 15.38 -5.79 19.45
N ASN A 28 15.01 -6.87 20.14
CA ASN A 28 15.38 -7.18 21.52
C ASN A 28 16.63 -8.08 21.64
N ASN A 29 17.26 -8.46 20.54
CA ASN A 29 18.48 -9.23 20.58
C ASN A 29 19.64 -8.36 21.10
N GLU A 30 20.52 -8.92 21.93
CA GLU A 30 21.66 -8.22 22.51
C GLU A 30 22.48 -7.42 21.49
N LYS A 31 22.72 -8.02 20.31
CA LYS A 31 23.45 -7.39 19.19
C LYS A 31 22.76 -6.15 18.60
N ASN A 32 21.44 -6.04 18.78
CA ASN A 32 20.62 -5.01 18.16
C ASN A 32 20.13 -3.94 19.17
N ILE A 33 20.28 -4.17 20.47
CA ILE A 33 19.71 -3.32 21.52
C ILE A 33 20.09 -1.84 21.34
N GLU A 34 21.35 -1.53 21.12
CA GLU A 34 21.80 -0.14 20.98
C GLU A 34 21.21 0.52 19.70
N LYS A 35 21.20 -0.19 18.57
CA LYS A 35 20.56 0.28 17.33
C LYS A 35 19.08 0.47 17.52
N SER A 36 18.43 -0.45 18.23
CA SER A 36 16.99 -0.38 18.51
C SER A 36 16.64 0.81 19.39
N LYS A 37 17.42 1.10 20.42
CA LYS A 37 17.25 2.30 21.27
C LYS A 37 17.34 3.56 20.44
N ALA A 38 18.42 3.73 19.68
CA ALA A 38 18.62 4.89 18.81
C ALA A 38 17.50 5.00 17.74
N GLY A 39 17.01 3.88 17.24
CA GLY A 39 15.88 3.82 16.31
C GLY A 39 14.56 4.27 16.94
N PHE A 40 14.30 3.87 18.20
CA PHE A 40 13.13 4.34 18.94
C PHE A 40 13.18 5.84 19.25
N GLU A 41 14.35 6.38 19.59
CA GLU A 41 14.52 7.82 19.78
C GLU A 41 14.14 8.60 18.52
N LYS A 42 14.61 8.14 17.33
CA LYS A 42 14.20 8.73 16.05
C LYS A 42 12.68 8.67 15.82
N LEU A 43 12.04 7.56 16.19
CA LEU A 43 10.57 7.45 16.07
C LEU A 43 9.86 8.44 16.99
N LEU A 44 10.35 8.69 18.19
CA LEU A 44 9.78 9.69 19.11
C LEU A 44 9.92 11.12 18.56
N GLU A 45 10.96 11.38 17.77
CA GLU A 45 11.14 12.64 17.03
C GLU A 45 10.27 12.73 15.76
N GLY A 46 9.44 11.74 15.49
CA GLY A 46 8.60 11.68 14.26
C GLY A 46 9.34 11.22 13.00
N LYS A 47 10.60 10.77 13.13
CA LYS A 47 11.40 10.27 12.02
C LYS A 47 11.20 8.76 11.83
N SER A 48 11.31 8.26 10.61
CA SER A 48 11.35 6.80 10.37
C SER A 48 12.74 6.24 10.68
N SER A 49 12.79 4.98 11.11
CA SER A 49 14.03 4.26 11.35
C SER A 49 13.91 2.83 10.82
N SER A 50 14.74 2.47 9.85
CA SER A 50 14.82 1.10 9.33
C SER A 50 15.31 0.09 10.38
N ASP A 51 16.04 0.54 11.40
CA ASP A 51 16.45 -0.33 12.51
C ASP A 51 15.27 -0.88 13.31
N ILE A 52 14.13 -0.16 13.31
CA ILE A 52 12.90 -0.53 14.01
C ILE A 52 11.83 -1.04 13.09
N THR A 53 11.63 -0.40 11.95
CA THR A 53 10.53 -0.69 11.01
C THR A 53 11.00 -0.59 9.57
N GLU A 54 11.22 -1.75 8.94
CA GLU A 54 11.52 -1.84 7.50
C GLU A 54 10.27 -2.07 6.67
N ARG A 55 9.24 -2.62 7.28
CA ARG A 55 8.03 -3.09 6.59
C ARG A 55 6.77 -2.44 7.13
N ALA A 56 5.77 -2.40 6.26
CA ALA A 56 4.43 -1.92 6.59
C ALA A 56 3.36 -2.84 6.01
N LEU A 57 2.14 -2.75 6.53
CA LEU A 57 0.98 -3.35 5.90
C LEU A 57 0.59 -2.54 4.66
N LYS A 58 0.03 -3.20 3.67
CA LYS A 58 -0.43 -2.54 2.44
C LYS A 58 -1.54 -1.55 2.76
N TYR A 59 -1.33 -0.29 2.42
CA TYR A 59 -2.31 0.78 2.57
C TYR A 59 -3.39 0.73 1.47
N ASP A 60 -2.97 0.37 0.26
CA ASP A 60 -3.79 0.14 -0.93
C ASP A 60 -3.15 -0.90 -1.85
N LEU A 61 -3.72 -1.09 -3.03
CA LEU A 61 -3.20 -1.99 -4.06
C LEU A 61 -2.52 -1.25 -5.22
N THR A 62 -2.59 0.08 -5.26
CA THR A 62 -2.07 0.90 -6.37
C THR A 62 -0.54 0.94 -6.38
N ILE A 63 0.10 1.24 -5.25
CA ILE A 63 1.57 1.30 -5.16
C ILE A 63 2.22 -0.07 -5.41
N PRO A 64 1.75 -1.18 -4.81
CA PRO A 64 2.22 -2.51 -5.17
C PRO A 64 2.07 -2.84 -6.65
N PHE A 65 0.96 -2.42 -7.27
CA PHE A 65 0.72 -2.59 -8.70
C PHE A 65 1.68 -1.76 -9.56
N ALA A 66 1.85 -0.48 -9.25
CA ALA A 66 2.80 0.38 -9.97
C ALA A 66 4.22 -0.19 -9.93
N ARG A 67 4.66 -0.70 -8.77
CA ARG A 67 5.94 -1.40 -8.64
C ARG A 67 6.01 -2.66 -9.51
N PHE A 68 4.96 -3.48 -9.51
CA PHE A 68 4.89 -4.68 -10.35
C PHE A 68 5.05 -4.32 -11.83
N VAL A 69 4.33 -3.29 -12.30
CA VAL A 69 4.43 -2.83 -13.69
C VAL A 69 5.83 -2.33 -14.01
N ALA A 70 6.43 -1.50 -13.14
CA ALA A 70 7.78 -0.98 -13.33
C ALA A 70 8.83 -2.10 -13.43
N MET A 71 8.72 -3.13 -12.60
CA MET A 71 9.65 -4.26 -12.59
C MET A 71 9.46 -5.23 -13.75
N ASN A 72 8.29 -5.26 -14.38
CA ASN A 72 7.93 -6.25 -15.39
C ASN A 72 7.55 -5.63 -16.74
N HIS A 73 7.73 -4.31 -16.94
CA HIS A 73 7.23 -3.58 -18.10
C HIS A 73 7.68 -4.18 -19.44
N THR A 74 8.88 -4.73 -19.51
CA THR A 74 9.42 -5.40 -20.72
C THR A 74 8.77 -6.75 -21.02
N LYS A 75 8.05 -7.34 -20.05
CA LYS A 75 7.40 -8.65 -20.17
C LYS A 75 5.88 -8.52 -20.31
N LEU A 76 5.34 -7.33 -20.07
CA LEU A 76 3.91 -7.07 -20.12
C LEU A 76 3.49 -6.63 -21.53
N THR A 77 2.33 -7.11 -21.96
CA THR A 77 1.68 -6.61 -23.18
C THR A 77 0.75 -5.47 -22.80
N PHE A 78 0.89 -4.32 -23.46
CA PHE A 78 0.06 -3.14 -23.24
C PHE A 78 -1.04 -2.97 -24.30
N PRO A 79 -2.20 -2.42 -23.95
CA PRO A 79 -2.61 -2.00 -22.62
C PRO A 79 -2.78 -3.19 -21.68
N PHE A 80 -2.16 -3.11 -20.51
CA PHE A 80 -2.25 -4.17 -19.50
C PHE A 80 -3.45 -3.90 -18.58
N ARG A 81 -4.34 -4.87 -18.49
CA ARG A 81 -5.54 -4.86 -17.65
C ARG A 81 -5.40 -5.85 -16.52
N ARG A 82 -5.75 -5.44 -15.32
CA ARG A 82 -5.78 -6.34 -14.18
C ARG A 82 -6.97 -6.05 -13.28
N TYR A 83 -7.37 -7.03 -12.51
CA TYR A 83 -8.14 -6.82 -11.28
C TYR A 83 -7.41 -7.47 -10.11
N GLN A 84 -7.67 -6.97 -8.90
CA GLN A 84 -7.09 -7.50 -7.69
C GLN A 84 -8.07 -7.33 -6.54
N ILE A 85 -8.28 -8.41 -5.76
CA ILE A 85 -9.16 -8.43 -4.59
C ILE A 85 -8.33 -8.90 -3.42
N GLN A 86 -7.98 -7.99 -2.52
CA GLN A 86 -7.12 -8.29 -1.37
C GLN A 86 -7.41 -7.38 -0.18
N PRO A 87 -7.08 -7.83 1.05
CA PRO A 87 -7.14 -6.98 2.21
C PRO A 87 -6.05 -5.90 2.17
N VAL A 88 -6.44 -4.73 2.67
CA VAL A 88 -5.58 -3.58 2.92
C VAL A 88 -5.82 -3.05 4.34
N TRP A 89 -4.88 -2.26 4.86
CA TRP A 89 -4.89 -1.82 6.24
C TRP A 89 -4.61 -0.33 6.33
N ARG A 90 -5.49 0.38 7.05
CA ARG A 90 -5.34 1.81 7.31
C ARG A 90 -5.55 2.09 8.78
N ALA A 91 -4.67 2.87 9.40
CA ALA A 91 -4.74 3.23 10.81
C ALA A 91 -5.81 4.32 11.09
N ASP A 92 -6.90 4.31 10.34
CA ASP A 92 -8.03 5.19 10.54
C ASP A 92 -8.64 5.03 11.95
N ARG A 93 -9.26 6.11 12.44
CA ARG A 93 -10.09 6.02 13.64
C ARG A 93 -11.32 5.17 13.32
N PRO A 94 -11.54 4.05 14.02
CA PRO A 94 -12.67 3.17 13.77
C PRO A 94 -14.00 3.91 13.98
N GLN A 95 -14.92 3.74 13.04
CA GLN A 95 -16.29 4.24 13.12
C GLN A 95 -17.22 3.40 12.25
N LYS A 96 -18.52 3.63 12.30
CA LYS A 96 -19.47 2.87 11.48
C LYS A 96 -19.13 2.98 9.99
N GLY A 97 -18.93 1.83 9.34
CA GLY A 97 -18.57 1.74 7.92
C GLY A 97 -17.09 2.03 7.61
N ARG A 98 -16.24 2.27 8.62
CA ARG A 98 -14.80 2.50 8.43
C ARG A 98 -13.99 1.58 9.34
N TYR A 99 -13.32 0.62 8.73
CA TYR A 99 -12.55 -0.42 9.39
C TYR A 99 -11.04 -0.21 9.13
N ARG A 100 -10.22 -0.73 10.05
CA ARG A 100 -8.76 -0.71 9.89
C ARG A 100 -8.24 -1.78 8.94
N GLU A 101 -9.01 -2.83 8.76
CA GLU A 101 -8.79 -3.87 7.74
C GLU A 101 -10.05 -3.98 6.90
N PHE A 102 -9.90 -3.96 5.60
CA PHE A 102 -10.99 -4.14 4.64
C PHE A 102 -10.45 -4.66 3.31
N THR A 103 -11.32 -5.28 2.53
CA THR A 103 -10.98 -5.78 1.20
C THR A 103 -11.17 -4.68 0.17
N GLN A 104 -10.13 -4.38 -0.61
CA GLN A 104 -10.24 -3.59 -1.84
C GLN A 104 -10.45 -4.52 -3.03
N CYS A 105 -11.30 -4.05 -3.95
CA CYS A 105 -11.51 -4.65 -5.27
C CYS A 105 -11.10 -3.61 -6.30
N ASP A 106 -9.89 -3.72 -6.82
CA ASP A 106 -9.32 -2.76 -7.76
C ASP A 106 -9.36 -3.33 -9.19
N ALA A 107 -9.74 -2.50 -10.15
CA ALA A 107 -9.60 -2.77 -11.58
C ALA A 107 -8.77 -1.64 -12.20
N ASP A 108 -7.70 -2.00 -12.91
CA ASP A 108 -6.75 -1.05 -13.46
C ASP A 108 -6.44 -1.33 -14.92
N VAL A 109 -6.19 -0.26 -15.66
CA VAL A 109 -5.64 -0.29 -17.03
C VAL A 109 -4.41 0.60 -17.07
N VAL A 110 -3.31 0.09 -17.62
CA VAL A 110 -2.06 0.85 -17.78
C VAL A 110 -1.51 0.72 -19.20
N GLY A 111 -0.87 1.79 -19.68
CA GLY A 111 -0.21 1.80 -20.99
C GLY A 111 -1.13 2.12 -22.17
N SER A 112 -2.20 2.88 -21.93
CA SER A 112 -3.09 3.40 -22.97
C SER A 112 -3.54 4.81 -22.63
N LEU A 113 -3.60 5.69 -23.62
CA LEU A 113 -4.14 7.05 -23.51
C LEU A 113 -5.60 7.13 -24.01
N SER A 114 -6.21 6.02 -24.39
CA SER A 114 -7.56 6.01 -24.90
C SER A 114 -8.59 6.22 -23.79
N LEU A 115 -9.47 7.19 -23.93
CA LEU A 115 -10.60 7.45 -23.02
C LEU A 115 -11.63 6.30 -22.99
N LEU A 116 -11.58 5.36 -23.95
CA LEU A 116 -12.40 4.15 -23.91
C LEU A 116 -12.10 3.28 -22.68
N ASN A 117 -10.91 3.38 -22.10
CA ASN A 117 -10.59 2.67 -20.86
C ASN A 117 -11.48 3.14 -19.69
N GLU A 118 -11.83 4.43 -19.63
CA GLU A 118 -12.71 4.97 -18.58
C GLU A 118 -14.15 4.47 -18.77
N VAL A 119 -14.59 4.34 -20.02
CA VAL A 119 -15.90 3.73 -20.34
C VAL A 119 -15.92 2.25 -19.91
N GLU A 120 -14.84 1.51 -20.19
CA GLU A 120 -14.69 0.11 -19.76
C GLU A 120 -14.77 -0.02 -18.24
N LEU A 121 -14.04 0.82 -17.50
CA LEU A 121 -14.06 0.82 -16.02
C LEU A 121 -15.45 1.21 -15.48
N ALA A 122 -16.12 2.19 -16.07
CA ALA A 122 -17.48 2.57 -15.70
C ALA A 122 -18.47 1.42 -15.91
N ASN A 123 -18.34 0.66 -17.01
CA ASN A 123 -19.14 -0.52 -17.26
C ASN A 123 -18.90 -1.63 -16.23
N ILE A 124 -17.66 -1.82 -15.75
CA ILE A 124 -17.36 -2.78 -14.67
C ILE A 124 -18.16 -2.40 -13.41
N TYR A 125 -18.17 -1.13 -13.01
CA TYR A 125 -18.97 -0.67 -11.87
C TYR A 125 -20.45 -0.92 -12.09
N HIS A 126 -20.97 -0.57 -13.27
CA HIS A 126 -22.38 -0.80 -13.61
C HIS A 126 -22.77 -2.27 -13.48
N GLU A 127 -21.98 -3.18 -14.08
CA GLU A 127 -22.22 -4.63 -14.00
C GLU A 127 -22.20 -5.17 -12.57
N VAL A 128 -21.26 -4.69 -11.76
CA VAL A 128 -21.14 -5.10 -10.35
C VAL A 128 -22.41 -4.70 -9.58
N PHE A 129 -22.87 -3.46 -9.72
CA PHE A 129 -24.07 -2.97 -9.00
C PHE A 129 -25.37 -3.59 -9.49
N ILE A 130 -25.45 -4.06 -10.74
CA ILE A 130 -26.62 -4.81 -11.21
C ILE A 130 -26.67 -6.22 -10.63
N LYS A 131 -25.51 -6.81 -10.35
CA LYS A 131 -25.41 -8.20 -9.87
C LYS A 131 -25.44 -8.35 -8.35
N LEU A 132 -25.25 -7.26 -7.61
CA LEU A 132 -25.38 -7.21 -6.15
C LEU A 132 -26.80 -6.93 -5.71
#